data_97ba503be567c442cf02a53e5a328ea3
#
_entry.id   97ba503be567c442cf02a53e5a328ea3
#
_cell.length_a   1.000
_cell.length_b   1.000
_cell.length_c   1.000
_cell.angle_alpha   90.00
_cell.angle_beta   90.00
_cell.angle_gamma   90.00
#
_symmetry.space_group_name_H-M   'P 1'
#
loop_
_entity.id
_entity.type
_entity.pdbx_description
1 polymer ?
#
loop_
_entity_poly.entity_id
_entity_poly.type
_entity_poly.pdbx_seq_one_letter_code
_entity_poly.pdbx_strand_id
1 'polypeptide(L)'
;TTISYAVIYLLPAVVLITLGRTVLSRLAGQRAGFLLALLAIVTTSLTHVLLFADRTIYAMYGFHINGFVLDLVKTPGGIDSLGASRSTELTAAAIILAFFLIQAALYLLVIRKEDAAPAIRWRWLVAILLCLTVGERVAYGFSHAANYPPILFAAERYPLYLPMTFRKLSASLGIDVASQGDEIR
;
A
#
# COMPACT_ATOMS: atom_id res chain seq x y z
N THR A 1 14.98 3.78 0.18
CA THR A 1 14.07 2.63 0.32
C THR A 1 12.81 2.99 1.10
N THR A 2 12.85 3.43 2.36
CA THR A 2 11.64 3.73 3.17
C THR A 2 10.70 4.74 2.52
N ILE A 3 11.25 5.82 1.94
CA ILE A 3 10.45 6.84 1.24
C ILE A 3 9.76 6.24 0.00
N SER A 4 10.48 5.41 -0.77
CA SER A 4 9.91 4.77 -1.97
C SER A 4 8.74 3.85 -1.61
N TYR A 5 8.84 3.09 -0.52
CA TYR A 5 7.74 2.24 -0.06
C TYR A 5 6.54 3.04 0.46
N ALA A 6 6.78 4.10 1.23
CA ALA A 6 5.70 5.00 1.67
C ALA A 6 4.92 5.56 0.47
N VAL A 7 5.62 5.91 -0.60
CA VAL A 7 5.03 6.37 -1.86
C VAL A 7 4.20 5.28 -2.53
N ILE A 8 4.72 4.05 -2.61
CA ILE A 8 4.01 2.91 -3.21
C ILE A 8 2.70 2.65 -2.49
N TYR A 9 2.68 2.70 -1.16
CA TYR A 9 1.45 2.49 -0.38
C TYR A 9 0.43 3.61 -0.56
N LEU A 10 0.88 4.85 -0.70
CA LEU A 10 -0.02 5.99 -0.92
C LEU A 10 -0.52 6.11 -2.37
N LEU A 11 0.19 5.51 -3.33
CA LEU A 11 -0.11 5.65 -4.75
C LEU A 11 -1.55 5.21 -5.10
N PRO A 12 -2.10 4.07 -4.63
CA PRO A 12 -3.48 3.69 -4.90
C PRO A 12 -4.48 4.75 -4.39
N ALA A 13 -4.26 5.28 -3.18
CA ALA A 13 -5.13 6.31 -2.62
C ALA A 13 -5.06 7.61 -3.44
N VAL A 14 -3.86 8.05 -3.83
CA VAL A 14 -3.65 9.22 -4.69
C VAL A 14 -4.32 9.05 -6.04
N VAL A 15 -4.19 7.89 -6.67
CA VAL A 15 -4.84 7.58 -7.96
C VAL A 15 -6.36 7.63 -7.82
N LEU A 16 -6.92 6.97 -6.80
CA LEU A 16 -8.38 6.95 -6.57
C LEU A 16 -8.95 8.34 -6.30
N ILE A 17 -8.26 9.15 -5.48
CA ILE A 17 -8.68 10.53 -5.18
C ILE A 17 -8.63 11.38 -6.45
N THR A 18 -7.62 11.21 -7.28
CA THR A 18 -7.46 11.96 -8.53
C THR A 18 -8.52 11.61 -9.56
N LEU A 19 -8.75 10.32 -9.77
CA LEU A 19 -9.80 9.84 -10.64
C LEU A 19 -11.17 10.30 -10.11
N GLY A 20 -11.40 10.14 -8.80
CA GLY A 20 -12.59 10.60 -8.12
C GLY A 20 -12.83 12.10 -8.33
N ARG A 21 -11.80 12.93 -8.17
CA ARG A 21 -11.90 14.38 -8.43
C ARG A 21 -12.34 14.65 -9.87
N THR A 22 -11.74 13.97 -10.84
CA THR A 22 -12.06 14.19 -12.27
C THR A 22 -13.50 13.77 -12.59
N VAL A 23 -13.96 12.65 -12.03
CA VAL A 23 -15.31 12.13 -12.27
C VAL A 23 -16.36 12.94 -11.51
N LEU A 24 -16.15 13.13 -10.20
CA LEU A 24 -17.13 13.82 -9.34
C LEU A 24 -17.30 15.29 -9.69
N SER A 25 -16.23 15.99 -10.15
CA SER A 25 -16.34 17.37 -10.62
C SER A 25 -17.26 17.49 -11.83
N ARG A 26 -17.39 16.45 -12.64
CA ARG A 26 -18.27 16.44 -13.83
C ARG A 26 -19.70 16.01 -13.53
N LEU A 27 -19.89 15.12 -12.56
CA LEU A 27 -21.17 14.42 -12.35
C LEU A 27 -21.94 14.93 -11.12
N ALA A 28 -21.26 15.37 -10.07
CA ALA A 28 -21.87 15.59 -8.76
C ALA A 28 -22.19 17.06 -8.41
N GLY A 29 -21.84 18.02 -9.25
CA GLY A 29 -22.15 19.46 -9.03
C GLY A 29 -21.72 19.93 -7.63
N GLN A 30 -22.67 20.53 -6.87
CA GLN A 30 -22.41 21.05 -5.52
C GLN A 30 -22.01 19.98 -4.48
N ARG A 31 -22.35 18.72 -4.70
CA ARG A 31 -21.99 17.60 -3.80
C ARG A 31 -20.59 17.04 -4.05
N ALA A 32 -19.92 17.49 -5.12
CA ALA A 32 -18.60 16.98 -5.49
C ALA A 32 -17.57 17.12 -4.37
N GLY A 33 -17.55 18.25 -3.67
CA GLY A 33 -16.63 18.50 -2.57
C GLY A 33 -16.80 17.53 -1.40
N PHE A 34 -18.04 17.30 -0.99
CA PHE A 34 -18.34 16.35 0.10
C PHE A 34 -17.96 14.90 -0.29
N LEU A 35 -18.34 14.48 -1.49
CA LEU A 35 -18.02 13.13 -1.97
C LEU A 35 -16.51 12.91 -2.13
N LEU A 36 -15.79 13.93 -2.56
CA LEU A 36 -14.33 13.88 -2.66
C LEU A 36 -13.68 13.81 -1.28
N ALA A 37 -14.19 14.57 -0.30
CA ALA A 37 -13.74 14.48 1.08
C ALA A 37 -13.94 13.08 1.65
N LEU A 38 -15.12 12.52 1.47
CA LEU A 38 -15.45 11.17 1.91
C LEU A 38 -14.52 10.14 1.24
N LEU A 39 -14.33 10.23 -0.08
CA LEU A 39 -13.43 9.36 -0.83
C LEU A 39 -11.99 9.46 -0.30
N ALA A 40 -11.49 10.67 -0.05
CA ALA A 40 -10.15 10.88 0.47
C ALA A 40 -9.99 10.27 1.87
N ILE A 41 -10.91 10.55 2.79
CA ILE A 41 -10.88 10.02 4.16
C ILE A 41 -10.96 8.48 4.14
N VAL A 42 -11.87 7.90 3.37
CA VAL A 42 -12.06 6.44 3.31
C VAL A 42 -10.82 5.76 2.72
N THR A 43 -10.32 6.23 1.58
CA THR A 43 -9.18 5.58 0.92
C THR A 43 -7.90 5.67 1.75
N THR A 44 -7.62 6.82 2.35
CA THR A 44 -6.43 6.97 3.22
C THR A 44 -6.57 6.18 4.50
N SER A 45 -7.75 6.16 5.14
CA SER A 45 -8.01 5.34 6.33
C SER A 45 -7.83 3.85 6.05
N LEU A 46 -8.42 3.34 4.96
CA LEU A 46 -8.27 1.94 4.56
C LEU A 46 -6.81 1.57 4.30
N THR A 47 -6.05 2.45 3.66
CA THR A 47 -4.61 2.22 3.46
C THR A 47 -3.88 2.04 4.79
N HIS A 48 -4.13 2.91 5.78
CA HIS A 48 -3.49 2.80 7.09
C HIS A 48 -3.95 1.57 7.87
N VAL A 49 -5.24 1.24 7.80
CA VAL A 49 -5.79 0.01 8.43
C VAL A 49 -5.14 -1.23 7.83
N LEU A 50 -5.02 -1.31 6.50
CA LEU A 50 -4.38 -2.45 5.84
C LEU A 50 -2.90 -2.58 6.22
N LEU A 51 -2.16 -1.47 6.24
CA LEU A 51 -0.75 -1.47 6.66
C LEU A 51 -0.59 -1.88 8.12
N PHE A 52 -1.47 -1.42 8.99
CA PHE A 52 -1.47 -1.79 10.40
C PHE A 52 -1.81 -3.27 10.60
N ALA A 53 -2.84 -3.77 9.90
CA ALA A 53 -3.23 -5.18 9.94
C ALA A 53 -2.10 -6.09 9.44
N ASP A 54 -1.48 -5.74 8.31
CA ASP A 54 -0.38 -6.50 7.73
C ASP A 54 0.83 -6.56 8.68
N ARG A 55 1.21 -5.41 9.26
CA ARG A 55 2.27 -5.37 10.27
C ARG A 55 1.96 -6.25 11.48
N THR A 56 0.71 -6.25 11.94
CA THR A 56 0.27 -7.05 13.09
C THR A 56 0.33 -8.54 12.76
N ILE A 57 -0.16 -8.95 11.59
CA ILE A 57 -0.09 -10.33 11.10
C ILE A 57 1.36 -10.77 10.96
N TYR A 58 2.20 -9.93 10.36
CA TYR A 58 3.62 -10.23 10.22
C TYR A 58 4.32 -10.41 11.58
N ALA A 59 4.00 -9.55 12.55
CA ALA A 59 4.58 -9.64 13.89
C ALA A 59 4.15 -10.92 14.64
N MET A 60 2.94 -11.43 14.40
CA MET A 60 2.42 -12.63 15.05
C MET A 60 2.81 -13.92 14.33
N TYR A 61 2.81 -13.92 13.01
CA TYR A 61 2.89 -15.14 12.21
C TYR A 61 4.10 -15.20 11.27
N GLY A 62 4.86 -14.11 11.12
CA GLY A 62 6.06 -14.06 10.26
C GLY A 62 5.78 -14.00 8.75
N PHE A 63 4.53 -13.76 8.33
CA PHE A 63 4.17 -13.58 6.93
C PHE A 63 3.23 -12.39 6.74
N HIS A 64 3.29 -11.79 5.56
CA HIS A 64 2.42 -10.69 5.17
C HIS A 64 1.04 -11.17 4.71
N ILE A 65 0.05 -10.25 4.68
CA ILE A 65 -1.29 -10.55 4.14
C ILE A 65 -1.14 -11.08 2.71
N ASN A 66 -1.64 -12.28 2.49
CA ASN A 66 -1.61 -12.99 1.23
C ASN A 66 -2.98 -13.64 0.93
N GLY A 67 -3.05 -14.43 -0.14
CA GLY A 67 -4.27 -15.12 -0.53
C GLY A 67 -4.85 -16.00 0.56
N PHE A 68 -4.00 -16.69 1.34
CA PHE A 68 -4.44 -17.52 2.47
C PHE A 68 -5.18 -16.70 3.53
N VAL A 69 -4.64 -15.55 3.93
CA VAL A 69 -5.30 -14.65 4.91
C VAL A 69 -6.64 -14.15 4.36
N LEU A 70 -6.68 -13.78 3.08
CA LEU A 70 -7.91 -13.32 2.45
C LEU A 70 -8.99 -14.42 2.38
N ASP A 71 -8.59 -15.65 2.10
CA ASP A 71 -9.49 -16.80 2.09
C ASP A 71 -9.99 -17.14 3.49
N LEU A 72 -9.12 -17.04 4.50
CA LEU A 72 -9.50 -17.22 5.90
C LEU A 72 -10.55 -16.19 6.35
N VAL A 73 -10.37 -14.91 5.98
CA VAL A 73 -11.34 -13.85 6.29
C VAL A 73 -12.68 -14.07 5.60
N LYS A 74 -12.69 -14.64 4.38
CA LYS A 74 -13.91 -14.93 3.62
C LYS A 74 -14.64 -16.17 4.09
N THR A 75 -13.95 -17.10 4.77
CA THR A 75 -14.51 -18.36 5.22
C THR A 75 -15.33 -18.14 6.50
N PRO A 76 -16.58 -18.60 6.57
CA PRO A 76 -17.38 -18.53 7.79
C PRO A 76 -16.64 -19.20 8.96
N GLY A 77 -16.48 -18.51 10.09
CA GLY A 77 -15.74 -18.99 11.25
C GLY A 77 -14.22 -18.95 11.12
N GLY A 78 -13.68 -18.50 9.98
CA GLY A 78 -12.24 -18.40 9.76
C GLY A 78 -11.54 -17.42 10.72
N ILE A 79 -12.16 -16.29 11.02
CA ILE A 79 -11.65 -15.33 12.00
C ILE A 79 -11.73 -15.90 13.43
N ASP A 80 -12.81 -16.60 13.75
CA ASP A 80 -13.00 -17.23 15.06
C ASP A 80 -11.94 -18.31 15.32
N SER A 81 -11.52 -19.02 14.26
CA SER A 81 -10.47 -20.05 14.35
C SER A 81 -9.10 -19.46 14.73
N LEU A 82 -8.87 -18.16 14.56
CA LEU A 82 -7.67 -17.46 15.00
C LEU A 82 -7.69 -17.18 16.52
N GLY A 83 -8.73 -17.59 17.25
CA GLY A 83 -8.84 -17.39 18.69
C GLY A 83 -9.07 -15.94 19.09
N ALA A 84 -9.66 -15.14 18.21
CA ALA A 84 -9.98 -13.75 18.51
C ALA A 84 -10.98 -13.69 19.68
N SER A 85 -10.55 -13.11 20.79
CA SER A 85 -11.44 -12.83 21.91
C SER A 85 -12.28 -11.57 21.61
N ARG A 86 -13.43 -11.44 22.26
CA ARG A 86 -14.26 -10.23 22.12
C ARG A 86 -13.49 -8.94 22.45
N SER A 87 -12.53 -9.00 23.38
CA SER A 87 -11.65 -7.87 23.68
C SER A 87 -10.74 -7.52 22.50
N THR A 88 -10.24 -8.50 21.77
CA THR A 88 -9.43 -8.32 20.56
C THR A 88 -10.24 -7.65 19.46
N GLU A 89 -11.49 -8.09 19.25
CA GLU A 89 -12.39 -7.49 18.27
C GLU A 89 -12.70 -6.03 18.58
N LEU A 90 -13.02 -5.72 19.86
CA LEU A 90 -13.28 -4.36 20.31
C LEU A 90 -12.05 -3.47 20.15
N THR A 91 -10.86 -3.99 20.45
CA THR A 91 -9.61 -3.25 20.27
C THR A 91 -9.36 -2.97 18.79
N ALA A 92 -9.55 -3.96 17.92
CA ALA A 92 -9.42 -3.77 16.48
C ALA A 92 -10.40 -2.72 15.94
N ALA A 93 -11.69 -2.80 16.37
CA ALA A 93 -12.69 -1.82 15.99
C ALA A 93 -12.33 -0.39 16.47
N ALA A 94 -11.82 -0.25 17.69
CA ALA A 94 -11.37 1.03 18.24
C ALA A 94 -10.19 1.61 17.44
N ILE A 95 -9.23 0.78 17.05
CA ILE A 95 -8.09 1.19 16.22
C ILE A 95 -8.56 1.64 14.83
N ILE A 96 -9.45 0.88 14.19
CA ILE A 96 -10.03 1.26 12.89
C ILE A 96 -10.74 2.61 13.00
N LEU A 97 -11.59 2.78 14.01
CA LEU A 97 -12.29 4.05 14.24
C LEU A 97 -11.31 5.20 14.46
N ALA A 98 -10.24 4.98 15.24
CA ALA A 98 -9.21 5.98 15.48
C ALA A 98 -8.54 6.43 14.17
N PHE A 99 -8.21 5.52 13.25
CA PHE A 99 -7.66 5.89 11.94
C PHE A 99 -8.63 6.77 11.16
N PHE A 100 -9.92 6.44 11.12
CA PHE A 100 -10.92 7.26 10.43
C PHE A 100 -11.05 8.66 11.05
N LEU A 101 -11.07 8.76 12.38
CA LEU A 101 -11.15 10.04 13.07
C LEU A 101 -9.91 10.90 12.85
N ILE A 102 -8.72 10.31 12.90
CA ILE A 102 -7.46 11.01 12.63
C ILE A 102 -7.43 11.52 11.18
N GLN A 103 -7.81 10.70 10.20
CA GLN A 103 -7.84 11.11 8.80
C GLN A 103 -8.88 12.21 8.53
N ALA A 104 -10.04 12.13 9.17
CA ALA A 104 -11.05 13.18 9.08
C ALA A 104 -10.55 14.50 9.69
N ALA A 105 -9.90 14.44 10.85
CA ALA A 105 -9.31 15.61 11.49
C ALA A 105 -8.19 16.24 10.63
N LEU A 106 -7.29 15.42 10.09
CA LEU A 106 -6.23 15.89 9.18
C LEU A 106 -6.80 16.52 7.92
N TYR A 107 -7.81 15.90 7.32
CA TYR A 107 -8.50 16.46 6.16
C TYR A 107 -9.09 17.85 6.46
N LEU A 108 -9.79 18.00 7.58
CA LEU A 108 -10.36 19.29 8.01
C LEU A 108 -9.29 20.33 8.28
N LEU A 109 -8.14 19.93 8.86
CA LEU A 109 -7.02 20.84 9.12
C LEU A 109 -6.38 21.33 7.80
N VAL A 110 -6.25 20.44 6.81
CA VAL A 110 -5.67 20.78 5.50
C VAL A 110 -6.59 21.73 4.74
N ILE A 111 -7.91 21.43 4.68
CA ILE A 111 -8.87 22.31 4.00
C ILE A 111 -8.90 23.72 4.59
N ARG A 112 -8.80 23.85 5.91
CA ARG A 112 -8.76 25.18 6.56
C ARG A 112 -7.52 26.00 6.21
N LYS A 113 -6.46 25.37 5.66
CA LYS A 113 -5.20 26.01 5.29
C LYS A 113 -4.98 26.07 3.77
N GLU A 114 -6.01 25.78 2.95
CA GLU A 114 -5.88 25.76 1.49
C GLU A 114 -5.31 27.07 0.92
N ASP A 115 -5.63 28.22 1.51
CA ASP A 115 -5.11 29.54 1.09
C ASP A 115 -3.61 29.70 1.33
N ALA A 116 -3.00 28.88 2.19
CA ALA A 116 -1.58 28.94 2.54
C ALA A 116 -0.75 27.81 1.88
N ALA A 117 -1.41 26.88 1.18
CA ALA A 117 -0.70 25.77 0.57
C ALA A 117 0.03 26.24 -0.70
N PRO A 118 1.35 25.98 -0.84
CA PRO A 118 2.05 26.27 -2.08
C PRO A 118 1.39 25.51 -3.23
N ALA A 119 1.21 26.17 -4.37
CA ALA A 119 0.68 25.58 -5.59
C ALA A 119 1.62 24.47 -6.08
N ILE A 120 1.54 23.31 -5.46
CA ILE A 120 2.30 22.13 -5.90
C ILE A 120 1.80 21.79 -7.29
N ARG A 121 2.71 21.87 -8.26
CA ARG A 121 2.42 21.43 -9.62
C ARG A 121 2.18 19.92 -9.61
N TRP A 122 0.94 19.55 -9.39
CA TRP A 122 0.44 18.19 -9.28
C TRP A 122 1.06 17.21 -10.29
N ARG A 123 1.26 17.65 -11.54
CA ARG A 123 1.88 16.82 -12.59
C ARG A 123 3.29 16.36 -12.22
N TRP A 124 4.09 17.24 -11.60
CA TRP A 124 5.44 16.89 -11.14
C TRP A 124 5.42 15.96 -9.94
N LEU A 125 4.46 16.14 -9.02
CA LEU A 125 4.29 15.23 -7.90
C LEU A 125 3.98 13.81 -8.41
N VAL A 126 3.01 13.66 -9.31
CA VAL A 126 2.66 12.36 -9.90
C VAL A 126 3.84 11.78 -10.67
N ALA A 127 4.56 12.57 -11.46
CA ALA A 127 5.74 12.10 -12.19
C ALA A 127 6.83 11.59 -11.24
N ILE A 128 7.13 12.32 -10.18
CA ILE A 128 8.10 11.89 -9.15
C ILE A 128 7.64 10.60 -8.47
N LEU A 129 6.36 10.51 -8.07
CA LEU A 129 5.80 9.33 -7.46
C LEU A 129 5.88 8.09 -8.38
N LEU A 130 5.56 8.26 -9.66
CA LEU A 130 5.68 7.20 -10.65
C LEU A 130 7.14 6.79 -10.87
N CYS A 131 8.05 7.76 -11.03
CA CYS A 131 9.47 7.48 -11.18
C CYS A 131 10.04 6.72 -9.98
N LEU A 132 9.67 7.11 -8.75
CA LEU A 132 10.11 6.41 -7.54
C LEU A 132 9.56 4.98 -7.48
N THR A 133 8.28 4.79 -7.85
CA THR A 133 7.66 3.47 -7.85
C THR A 133 8.28 2.54 -8.89
N VAL A 134 8.42 3.02 -10.13
CA VAL A 134 9.04 2.25 -11.22
C VAL A 134 10.51 1.98 -10.91
N GLY A 135 11.25 3.00 -10.46
CA GLY A 135 12.67 2.87 -10.12
C GLY A 135 12.92 1.84 -9.01
N GLU A 136 12.06 1.80 -7.99
CA GLU A 136 12.13 0.79 -6.94
C GLU A 136 11.89 -0.62 -7.49
N ARG A 137 10.85 -0.81 -8.32
CA ARG A 137 10.56 -2.11 -8.93
C ARG A 137 11.67 -2.61 -9.83
N VAL A 138 12.23 -1.72 -10.61
CA VAL A 138 13.40 -2.01 -11.47
C VAL A 138 14.61 -2.39 -10.61
N ALA A 139 14.91 -1.60 -9.57
CA ALA A 139 16.03 -1.90 -8.66
C ALA A 139 15.85 -3.25 -7.95
N TYR A 140 14.63 -3.57 -7.50
CA TYR A 140 14.33 -4.88 -6.93
C TYR A 140 14.53 -6.02 -7.94
N GLY A 141 14.01 -5.84 -9.17
CA GLY A 141 14.16 -6.84 -10.24
C GLY A 141 15.62 -7.11 -10.58
N PHE A 142 16.45 -6.08 -10.71
CA PHE A 142 17.90 -6.23 -10.92
C PHE A 142 18.60 -6.89 -9.73
N SER A 143 18.22 -6.52 -8.51
CA SER A 143 18.79 -7.13 -7.29
C SER A 143 18.45 -8.61 -7.18
N HIS A 144 17.23 -8.98 -7.60
CA HIS A 144 16.81 -10.37 -7.66
C HIS A 144 17.60 -11.14 -8.75
N ALA A 145 17.80 -10.53 -9.93
CA ALA A 145 18.58 -11.13 -11.01
C ALA A 145 20.07 -11.27 -10.65
N ALA A 146 20.63 -10.26 -9.95
CA ALA A 146 22.03 -10.25 -9.51
C ALA A 146 22.26 -11.00 -8.19
N ASN A 147 21.23 -11.60 -7.60
CA ASN A 147 21.27 -12.25 -6.28
C ASN A 147 21.90 -11.35 -5.21
N TYR A 148 21.47 -10.07 -5.16
CA TYR A 148 22.01 -9.07 -4.23
C TYR A 148 21.18 -9.04 -2.93
N PRO A 149 21.62 -9.73 -1.85
CA PRO A 149 20.82 -9.97 -0.65
C PRO A 149 20.34 -8.73 0.08
N PRO A 150 21.13 -7.63 0.21
CA PRO A 150 20.70 -6.50 1.06
C PRO A 150 19.40 -5.85 0.65
N ILE A 151 19.09 -5.77 -0.65
CA ILE A 151 17.83 -5.19 -1.13
C ILE A 151 16.70 -6.20 -0.97
N LEU A 152 16.95 -7.47 -1.21
CA LEU A 152 15.94 -8.53 -1.08
C LEU A 152 15.48 -8.67 0.38
N PHE A 153 16.39 -8.75 1.33
CA PHE A 153 16.04 -8.80 2.76
C PHE A 153 15.38 -7.51 3.28
N ALA A 154 15.77 -6.35 2.74
CA ALA A 154 15.10 -5.10 3.08
C ALA A 154 13.65 -5.09 2.58
N ALA A 155 13.40 -5.65 1.40
CA ALA A 155 12.09 -5.71 0.79
C ALA A 155 11.10 -6.61 1.56
N GLU A 156 11.56 -7.74 2.06
CA GLU A 156 10.74 -8.69 2.83
C GLU A 156 10.17 -8.11 4.14
N ARG A 157 10.76 -7.03 4.64
CA ARG A 157 10.31 -6.36 5.87
C ARG A 157 9.17 -5.36 5.66
N TYR A 158 8.85 -5.03 4.41
CA TYR A 158 7.84 -4.02 4.12
C TYR A 158 6.44 -4.64 4.00
N PRO A 159 5.44 -4.04 4.65
CA PRO A 159 4.06 -4.50 4.60
C PRO A 159 3.54 -4.65 3.16
N LEU A 160 2.73 -5.68 2.90
CA LEU A 160 2.09 -5.92 1.61
C LEU A 160 3.06 -5.96 0.40
N TYR A 161 4.32 -6.25 0.65
CA TYR A 161 5.31 -6.32 -0.42
C TYR A 161 5.09 -7.59 -1.27
N LEU A 162 4.80 -7.40 -2.55
CA LEU A 162 4.70 -8.50 -3.51
C LEU A 162 6.04 -8.66 -4.24
N PRO A 163 6.78 -9.76 -4.01
CA PRO A 163 8.02 -10.00 -4.74
C PRO A 163 7.74 -10.16 -6.23
N MET A 164 8.47 -9.42 -7.06
CA MET A 164 8.43 -9.62 -8.51
C MET A 164 9.47 -10.67 -8.91
N THR A 165 9.02 -11.81 -9.43
CA THR A 165 9.93 -12.80 -10.02
C THR A 165 10.30 -12.36 -11.44
N PHE A 166 11.51 -11.89 -11.60
CA PHE A 166 12.04 -11.40 -12.89
C PHE A 166 12.42 -12.57 -13.86
N ARG A 167 12.38 -13.82 -13.38
CA ARG A 167 12.77 -15.01 -14.17
C ARG A 167 12.03 -15.16 -15.50
N LYS A 168 10.72 -14.87 -15.52
CA LYS A 168 9.95 -14.96 -16.79
C LYS A 168 10.28 -13.85 -17.77
N LEU A 169 10.57 -12.66 -17.25
CA LEU A 169 10.91 -11.51 -18.09
C LEU A 169 12.36 -11.59 -18.59
N SER A 170 13.32 -12.00 -17.77
CA SER A 170 14.71 -12.22 -18.17
C SER A 170 14.83 -13.30 -19.24
N ALA A 171 14.09 -14.41 -19.08
CA ALA A 171 14.04 -15.46 -20.08
C ALA A 171 13.46 -14.95 -21.43
N SER A 172 12.44 -14.10 -21.39
CA SER A 172 11.86 -13.51 -22.62
C SER A 172 12.77 -12.48 -23.29
N LEU A 173 13.70 -11.87 -22.52
CA LEU A 173 14.67 -10.89 -23.01
C LEU A 173 16.03 -11.54 -23.37
N GLY A 174 16.14 -12.89 -23.28
CA GLY A 174 17.39 -13.60 -23.56
C GLY A 174 18.49 -13.34 -22.54
N ILE A 175 18.18 -12.77 -21.38
CA ILE A 175 19.10 -12.56 -20.28
C ILE A 175 19.11 -13.86 -19.46
N ASP A 176 20.14 -14.66 -19.65
CA ASP A 176 20.34 -15.90 -18.89
C ASP A 176 20.73 -15.52 -17.45
N VAL A 177 19.74 -15.49 -16.57
CA VAL A 177 19.97 -15.35 -15.14
C VAL A 177 20.45 -16.72 -14.67
N ALA A 178 21.77 -16.94 -14.74
CA ALA A 178 22.42 -18.16 -14.36
C ALA A 178 21.83 -18.70 -13.05
N SER A 179 21.39 -19.92 -13.10
CA SER A 179 20.97 -20.75 -11.98
C SER A 179 22.17 -21.02 -11.06
N GLN A 180 22.65 -20.01 -10.33
CA GLN A 180 23.67 -20.19 -9.27
C GLN A 180 23.12 -20.91 -8.03
N GLY A 181 21.92 -21.49 -8.12
CA GLY A 181 21.28 -22.24 -7.05
C GLY A 181 21.60 -23.74 -7.02
N ASP A 182 22.26 -24.30 -8.02
CA ASP A 182 22.50 -25.75 -8.12
C ASP A 182 23.91 -26.23 -7.67
N GLU A 183 24.76 -25.33 -7.19
CA GLU A 183 26.11 -25.73 -6.72
C GLU A 183 26.23 -25.92 -5.20
N ILE A 184 25.12 -25.95 -4.46
CA ILE A 184 25.17 -26.39 -3.05
C ILE A 184 24.30 -27.64 -2.90
N ARG A 185 24.82 -28.76 -3.39
CA ARG A 185 24.52 -30.11 -2.93
C ARG A 185 25.80 -30.83 -2.55
#